data_dc7b76e8e7ad740532e7685f5539ff04
#
_entry.id   dc7b76e8e7ad740532e7685f5539ff04
#
_cell.length_a   1.000
_cell.length_b   1.000
_cell.length_c   1.000
_cell.angle_alpha   90.00
_cell.angle_beta   90.00
_cell.angle_gamma   90.00
#
_symmetry.space_group_name_H-M   'P 1'
#
loop_
_entity.id
_entity.type
_entity.pdbx_description
1 polymer ?
#
loop_
_entity_poly.entity_id
_entity_poly.type
_entity_poly.pdbx_seq_one_letter_code
_entity_poly.pdbx_strand_id
1 'polypeptide(L)'
;MTQNQQIENNSVPSEVTKLLETVIDGGYCIGCGACASISGSPLKMQLDEYGKFKATIDPLVDQSFLRNSVQSVCPFSKESLNEDEISQPLFSNDCQYHDRIGYNLATYAGYVLEGNYRDRGSSGGMGTWLVSSLLSEGLVDGVIHVHQRHPTASDPRLFSYQLSTTIQQVHSSAKSRYYPVEMSEVIQLIRERPGRYAIVGIPCFIKAVRLLMRQDELLAERIKFCVALICGHLKSMRFAEMFAWQSGIAPGNLLAIDFRKKLPDADANRYGVEVTGVQEDGQIATHVMPVRDLYGTDWGLGFFKYKACDYCDDVVGETADVTVGDAWLPQYVKDSKGTNVVVVRHPVIHDMIERAMSARQLKLDRISADEVSQSQKSGFQHRREGLAYRLYLTDLEGKWRPQKRVQPKANHLKRNLQERQLLRVALAAESHIAFKDAVDAGKFSLFKQRLEPLVQRYQKLYKEALWRRATWRIKRLLKGLLLKIGA
;
A
#
# COMPACT_ATOMS: atom_id res chain seq x y z
N MET A 1 -43.88 41.18 16.56
CA MET A 1 -42.65 41.33 15.82
C MET A 1 -41.90 40.00 15.94
N THR A 2 -42.13 39.13 14.96
CA THR A 2 -41.55 37.81 14.88
C THR A 2 -40.23 37.93 14.11
N GLN A 3 -39.11 37.67 14.79
CA GLN A 3 -37.79 37.56 14.14
C GLN A 3 -37.75 36.20 13.39
N ASN A 4 -37.87 36.27 12.07
CA ASN A 4 -37.45 35.19 11.18
C ASN A 4 -35.92 35.12 11.24
N GLN A 5 -35.39 34.13 11.97
CA GLN A 5 -34.01 33.69 11.76
C GLN A 5 -33.97 32.97 10.41
N GLN A 6 -33.40 33.64 9.41
CA GLN A 6 -32.94 33.00 8.17
C GLN A 6 -31.86 32.00 8.56
N ILE A 7 -32.19 30.73 8.47
CA ILE A 7 -31.19 29.66 8.40
C ILE A 7 -30.50 29.86 7.04
N GLU A 8 -29.34 30.51 7.04
CA GLU A 8 -28.47 30.54 5.86
C GLU A 8 -28.16 29.07 5.51
N ASN A 9 -28.59 28.67 4.33
CA ASN A 9 -28.21 27.42 3.71
C ASN A 9 -26.69 27.45 3.49
N ASN A 10 -25.89 26.92 4.44
CA ASN A 10 -24.47 26.67 4.28
C ASN A 10 -24.31 25.58 3.20
N SER A 11 -24.25 25.97 1.94
CA SER A 11 -24.01 25.04 0.82
C SER A 11 -22.59 24.51 0.91
N VAL A 12 -22.44 23.18 0.81
CA VAL A 12 -21.12 22.51 0.74
C VAL A 12 -20.26 23.16 -0.32
N PRO A 13 -19.00 23.54 -0.03
CA PRO A 13 -18.11 24.16 -1.02
C PRO A 13 -18.03 23.32 -2.31
N SER A 14 -18.09 23.97 -3.47
CA SER A 14 -18.16 23.28 -4.77
C SER A 14 -17.01 22.29 -5.00
N GLU A 15 -15.81 22.57 -4.47
CA GLU A 15 -14.67 21.67 -4.57
C GLU A 15 -14.80 20.41 -3.69
N VAL A 16 -15.47 20.50 -2.53
CA VAL A 16 -15.78 19.35 -1.67
C VAL A 16 -16.82 18.47 -2.38
N THR A 17 -17.89 19.08 -2.89
CA THR A 17 -18.91 18.39 -3.69
C THR A 17 -18.29 17.66 -4.87
N LYS A 18 -17.41 18.32 -5.63
CA LYS A 18 -16.70 17.71 -6.77
C LYS A 18 -15.78 16.55 -6.33
N LEU A 19 -15.11 16.65 -5.16
CA LEU A 19 -14.30 15.54 -4.61
C LEU A 19 -15.18 14.35 -4.25
N LEU A 20 -16.34 14.59 -3.63
CA LEU A 20 -17.31 13.54 -3.27
C LEU A 20 -17.81 12.83 -4.53
N GLU A 21 -18.36 13.55 -5.49
CA GLU A 21 -18.94 13.00 -6.72
C GLU A 21 -17.93 12.23 -7.58
N THR A 22 -16.67 12.71 -7.66
CA THR A 22 -15.68 12.13 -8.55
C THR A 22 -14.82 11.05 -7.89
N VAL A 23 -14.16 11.39 -6.79
CA VAL A 23 -13.18 10.49 -6.14
C VAL A 23 -13.87 9.54 -5.17
N ILE A 24 -14.76 10.05 -4.32
CA ILE A 24 -15.34 9.25 -3.24
C ILE A 24 -16.40 8.28 -3.82
N ASP A 25 -17.41 8.80 -4.48
CA ASP A 25 -18.51 8.01 -5.08
C ASP A 25 -18.03 7.22 -6.29
N GLY A 26 -17.03 7.75 -7.02
CA GLY A 26 -16.31 7.00 -8.03
C GLY A 26 -15.53 5.79 -7.51
N GLY A 27 -15.36 5.65 -6.19
CA GLY A 27 -14.64 4.56 -5.53
C GLY A 27 -13.10 4.68 -5.63
N TYR A 28 -12.59 5.88 -5.91
CA TYR A 28 -11.15 6.14 -6.01
C TYR A 28 -10.53 6.64 -4.70
N CYS A 29 -11.32 6.78 -3.64
CA CYS A 29 -10.80 7.12 -2.32
C CYS A 29 -9.95 5.97 -1.76
N ILE A 30 -8.73 6.32 -1.31
CA ILE A 30 -7.81 5.39 -0.64
C ILE A 30 -7.92 5.43 0.88
N GLY A 31 -8.77 6.31 1.42
CA GLY A 31 -8.95 6.45 2.86
C GLY A 31 -7.74 7.04 3.59
N CYS A 32 -6.89 7.84 2.94
CA CYS A 32 -5.67 8.36 3.58
C CYS A 32 -5.91 9.45 4.64
N GLY A 33 -7.04 10.17 4.60
CA GLY A 33 -7.36 11.23 5.54
C GLY A 33 -6.77 12.60 5.23
N ALA A 34 -6.01 12.77 4.14
CA ALA A 34 -5.39 14.05 3.80
C ALA A 34 -6.40 15.20 3.61
N CYS A 35 -7.51 14.95 2.90
CA CYS A 35 -8.57 15.93 2.73
C CYS A 35 -9.30 16.28 4.04
N ALA A 36 -9.42 15.33 4.96
CA ALA A 36 -10.01 15.54 6.27
C ALA A 36 -9.06 16.26 7.25
N SER A 37 -7.75 16.24 6.98
CA SER A 37 -6.76 16.91 7.83
C SER A 37 -6.49 18.36 7.46
N ILE A 38 -7.10 18.91 6.40
CA ILE A 38 -7.00 20.34 6.06
C ILE A 38 -7.71 21.17 7.13
N SER A 39 -7.11 22.29 7.50
CA SER A 39 -7.73 23.22 8.47
C SER A 39 -9.07 23.75 7.95
N GLY A 40 -10.13 23.58 8.74
CA GLY A 40 -11.50 23.94 8.36
C GLY A 40 -12.15 22.98 7.36
N SER A 41 -11.58 21.81 7.13
CA SER A 41 -12.20 20.80 6.26
C SER A 41 -13.51 20.27 6.86
N PRO A 42 -14.60 20.25 6.08
CA PRO A 42 -15.85 19.64 6.52
C PRO A 42 -15.85 18.11 6.35
N LEU A 43 -14.71 17.50 6.07
CA LEU A 43 -14.59 16.06 5.84
C LEU A 43 -14.05 15.35 7.07
N LYS A 44 -14.59 14.16 7.34
CA LYS A 44 -14.08 13.21 8.34
C LYS A 44 -13.90 11.83 7.73
N MET A 45 -13.06 10.99 8.36
CA MET A 45 -12.82 9.64 7.90
C MET A 45 -13.75 8.64 8.60
N GLN A 46 -14.43 7.80 7.82
CA GLN A 46 -15.30 6.73 8.33
C GLN A 46 -15.02 5.40 7.62
N LEU A 47 -15.20 4.29 8.35
CA LEU A 47 -15.22 2.95 7.76
C LEU A 47 -16.57 2.70 7.08
N ASP A 48 -16.52 2.22 5.84
CA ASP A 48 -17.72 1.74 5.14
C ASP A 48 -18.07 0.28 5.52
N GLU A 49 -19.20 -0.21 5.04
CA GLU A 49 -19.68 -1.57 5.27
C GLU A 49 -18.72 -2.68 4.81
N TYR A 50 -17.76 -2.34 3.93
CA TYR A 50 -16.73 -3.25 3.44
C TYR A 50 -15.42 -3.15 4.23
N GLY A 51 -15.40 -2.36 5.32
CA GLY A 51 -14.20 -2.15 6.12
C GLY A 51 -13.11 -1.37 5.38
N LYS A 52 -13.50 -0.34 4.62
CA LYS A 52 -12.60 0.63 3.96
C LYS A 52 -12.81 2.00 4.55
N PHE A 53 -11.74 2.75 4.82
CA PHE A 53 -11.90 4.17 5.12
C PHE A 53 -12.35 4.96 3.87
N LYS A 54 -13.30 5.85 4.08
CA LYS A 54 -13.77 6.86 3.12
C LYS A 54 -13.90 8.22 3.80
N ALA A 55 -13.66 9.28 3.06
CA ALA A 55 -14.03 10.62 3.50
C ALA A 55 -15.56 10.80 3.38
N THR A 56 -16.16 11.40 4.40
CA THR A 56 -17.58 11.75 4.46
C THR A 56 -17.71 13.17 5.01
N ILE A 57 -18.84 13.83 4.77
CA ILE A 57 -19.12 15.15 5.36
C ILE A 57 -19.34 14.99 6.86
N ASP A 58 -18.72 15.88 7.63
CA ASP A 58 -19.05 16.08 9.03
C ASP A 58 -20.10 17.20 9.15
N PRO A 59 -21.36 16.86 9.52
CA PRO A 59 -22.42 17.84 9.60
C PRO A 59 -22.23 18.88 10.73
N LEU A 60 -21.28 18.64 11.64
CA LEU A 60 -21.00 19.51 12.77
C LEU A 60 -19.96 20.60 12.47
N VAL A 61 -19.26 20.51 11.34
CA VAL A 61 -18.22 21.47 10.94
C VAL A 61 -18.81 22.55 10.05
N ASP A 62 -18.60 23.83 10.44
CA ASP A 62 -18.95 24.97 9.60
C ASP A 62 -18.04 25.00 8.37
N GLN A 63 -18.66 24.92 7.20
CA GLN A 63 -17.99 24.78 5.90
C GLN A 63 -17.41 26.09 5.36
N SER A 64 -17.70 27.22 6.00
CA SER A 64 -17.21 28.56 5.58
C SER A 64 -15.71 28.79 5.86
N PHE A 65 -15.07 27.92 6.64
CA PHE A 65 -13.68 28.06 7.08
C PHE A 65 -12.64 27.29 6.27
N LEU A 66 -13.03 26.64 5.17
CA LEU A 66 -12.09 25.92 4.31
C LEU A 66 -11.10 26.88 3.64
N ARG A 67 -9.82 26.83 4.03
CA ARG A 67 -8.76 27.74 3.55
C ARG A 67 -7.94 27.18 2.40
N ASN A 68 -7.86 25.86 2.27
CA ASN A 68 -7.00 25.14 1.33
C ASN A 68 -7.80 24.14 0.50
N SER A 69 -7.35 23.83 -0.71
CA SER A 69 -8.07 22.96 -1.61
C SER A 69 -8.00 21.47 -1.18
N VAL A 70 -9.16 20.89 -0.92
CA VAL A 70 -9.27 19.43 -0.64
C VAL A 70 -8.94 18.57 -1.86
N GLN A 71 -9.15 19.12 -3.07
CA GLN A 71 -8.84 18.41 -4.31
C GLN A 71 -7.33 18.33 -4.56
N SER A 72 -6.61 19.42 -4.33
CA SER A 72 -5.15 19.47 -4.59
C SER A 72 -4.36 18.55 -3.67
N VAL A 73 -4.86 18.21 -2.45
CA VAL A 73 -4.20 17.25 -1.55
C VAL A 73 -4.61 15.81 -1.80
N CYS A 74 -5.67 15.59 -2.59
CA CYS A 74 -6.14 14.22 -2.86
C CYS A 74 -5.32 13.57 -3.98
N PRO A 75 -4.57 12.48 -3.74
CA PRO A 75 -3.68 11.87 -4.73
C PRO A 75 -4.41 11.26 -5.94
N PHE A 76 -5.74 11.23 -5.90
CA PHE A 76 -6.60 10.68 -6.96
C PHE A 76 -7.54 11.72 -7.58
N SER A 77 -7.48 12.99 -7.21
CA SER A 77 -8.22 14.05 -7.90
C SER A 77 -7.54 14.43 -9.22
N LYS A 78 -8.25 15.17 -10.07
CA LYS A 78 -7.65 15.75 -11.30
C LYS A 78 -6.73 16.93 -11.03
N GLU A 79 -6.85 17.56 -9.87
CA GLU A 79 -6.07 18.73 -9.45
C GLU A 79 -4.79 18.33 -8.70
N SER A 80 -4.59 17.02 -8.49
CA SER A 80 -3.39 16.49 -7.86
C SER A 80 -2.20 16.56 -8.81
N LEU A 81 -1.08 17.09 -8.33
CA LEU A 81 0.20 16.93 -9.02
C LEU A 81 0.56 15.44 -9.12
N ASN A 82 1.20 15.05 -10.22
CA ASN A 82 1.70 13.69 -10.38
C ASN A 82 3.05 13.50 -9.67
N GLU A 83 3.54 12.28 -9.65
CA GLU A 83 4.75 11.89 -8.94
C GLU A 83 6.00 12.60 -9.49
N ASP A 84 6.08 12.86 -10.81
CA ASP A 84 7.21 13.56 -11.42
C ASP A 84 7.20 15.06 -11.03
N GLU A 85 6.04 15.69 -11.07
CA GLU A 85 5.87 17.12 -10.68
C GLU A 85 6.18 17.34 -9.18
N ILE A 86 5.97 16.35 -8.33
CA ILE A 86 6.30 16.43 -6.91
C ILE A 86 7.79 16.15 -6.68
N SER A 87 8.35 15.10 -7.31
CA SER A 87 9.71 14.62 -7.02
C SER A 87 10.80 15.42 -7.74
N GLN A 88 10.54 15.99 -8.89
CA GLN A 88 11.53 16.80 -9.64
C GLN A 88 12.14 17.92 -8.79
N PRO A 89 11.36 18.84 -8.18
CA PRO A 89 11.94 19.90 -7.37
C PRO A 89 12.62 19.42 -6.09
N LEU A 90 12.31 18.20 -5.61
CA LEU A 90 12.89 17.64 -4.40
C LEU A 90 14.22 16.91 -4.65
N PHE A 91 14.38 16.25 -5.80
CA PHE A 91 15.44 15.24 -5.97
C PHE A 91 16.29 15.44 -7.22
N SER A 92 15.92 16.30 -8.19
CA SER A 92 16.61 16.38 -9.48
C SER A 92 18.07 16.84 -9.38
N ASN A 93 18.45 17.57 -8.32
CA ASN A 93 19.81 18.09 -8.15
C ASN A 93 20.81 16.99 -7.75
N ASP A 94 20.36 16.01 -6.96
CA ASP A 94 21.22 14.99 -6.35
C ASP A 94 21.03 13.59 -6.95
N CYS A 95 19.96 13.37 -7.73
CA CYS A 95 19.55 12.06 -8.17
C CYS A 95 19.54 11.91 -9.68
N GLN A 96 19.81 10.68 -10.16
CA GLN A 96 19.54 10.29 -11.53
C GLN A 96 18.08 9.87 -11.67
N TYR A 97 17.48 10.12 -12.86
CA TYR A 97 16.12 9.69 -13.16
C TYR A 97 16.11 8.36 -13.90
N HIS A 98 15.18 7.47 -13.50
CA HIS A 98 14.91 6.19 -14.16
C HIS A 98 13.40 6.05 -14.38
N ASP A 99 12.98 5.64 -15.60
CA ASP A 99 11.58 5.64 -16.03
C ASP A 99 10.62 4.78 -15.19
N ARG A 100 11.13 3.78 -14.48
CA ARG A 100 10.34 2.87 -13.63
C ARG A 100 10.33 3.25 -12.16
N ILE A 101 11.45 3.72 -11.61
CA ILE A 101 11.59 3.97 -10.18
C ILE A 101 11.71 5.46 -9.82
N GLY A 102 11.63 6.35 -10.82
CA GLY A 102 11.80 7.78 -10.65
C GLY A 102 13.23 8.19 -10.27
N TYR A 103 13.38 9.32 -9.59
CA TYR A 103 14.67 9.79 -9.08
C TYR A 103 15.27 8.80 -8.10
N ASN A 104 16.58 8.60 -8.16
CA ASN A 104 17.34 7.76 -7.23
C ASN A 104 18.80 8.21 -7.14
N LEU A 105 19.31 8.36 -5.92
CA LEU A 105 20.72 8.65 -5.60
C LEU A 105 21.52 7.35 -5.50
N ALA A 106 20.94 6.36 -4.81
CA ALA A 106 21.53 5.04 -4.65
C ALA A 106 20.45 3.96 -4.47
N THR A 107 20.79 2.74 -4.87
CA THR A 107 19.90 1.58 -4.73
C THR A 107 20.65 0.39 -4.17
N TYR A 108 20.02 -0.31 -3.21
CA TYR A 108 20.63 -1.41 -2.48
C TYR A 108 19.68 -2.60 -2.35
N ALA A 109 20.27 -3.79 -2.12
CA ALA A 109 19.56 -4.96 -1.62
C ALA A 109 20.34 -5.58 -0.46
N GLY A 110 19.65 -5.90 0.64
CA GLY A 110 20.31 -6.49 1.80
C GLY A 110 19.48 -6.45 3.07
N TYR A 111 20.14 -6.45 4.19
CA TYR A 111 19.50 -6.56 5.49
C TYR A 111 20.35 -5.95 6.62
N VAL A 112 19.70 -5.73 7.76
CA VAL A 112 20.33 -5.24 8.99
C VAL A 112 21.04 -6.38 9.69
N LEU A 113 22.30 -6.13 10.11
CA LEU A 113 23.12 -7.07 10.88
C LEU A 113 23.02 -6.81 12.38
N GLU A 114 22.94 -5.52 12.77
CA GLU A 114 22.91 -5.14 14.17
C GLU A 114 21.56 -5.45 14.84
N GLY A 115 21.60 -5.69 16.14
CA GLY A 115 20.40 -5.89 16.96
C GLY A 115 19.47 -6.99 16.45
N ASN A 116 18.19 -6.80 16.67
CA ASN A 116 17.14 -7.76 16.29
C ASN A 116 16.18 -7.23 15.21
N TYR A 117 16.55 -6.18 14.49
CA TYR A 117 15.71 -5.55 13.43
C TYR A 117 15.25 -6.54 12.36
N ARG A 118 16.19 -7.38 11.90
CA ARG A 118 15.87 -8.38 10.88
C ARG A 118 14.92 -9.44 11.40
N ASP A 119 15.11 -9.94 12.60
CA ASP A 119 14.30 -11.03 13.17
C ASP A 119 12.89 -10.53 13.52
N ARG A 120 12.75 -9.31 14.02
CA ARG A 120 11.45 -8.69 14.32
C ARG A 120 10.73 -8.13 13.08
N GLY A 121 11.45 -7.81 12.01
CA GLY A 121 10.89 -7.29 10.77
C GLY A 121 10.19 -8.36 9.93
N SER A 122 9.38 -7.93 8.97
CA SER A 122 8.76 -8.82 7.96
C SER A 122 9.73 -9.31 6.89
N SER A 123 10.88 -8.64 6.74
CA SER A 123 11.94 -8.92 5.77
C SER A 123 13.30 -8.59 6.38
N GLY A 124 14.19 -7.91 5.64
CA GLY A 124 15.57 -7.57 6.05
C GLY A 124 15.72 -6.59 7.22
N GLY A 125 14.65 -5.98 7.74
CA GLY A 125 14.67 -5.10 8.91
C GLY A 125 14.93 -3.62 8.60
N MET A 126 15.24 -3.24 7.34
CA MET A 126 15.65 -1.89 6.95
C MET A 126 14.62 -0.80 7.29
N GLY A 127 13.31 -1.05 7.15
CA GLY A 127 12.29 -0.02 7.42
C GLY A 127 12.30 0.45 8.87
N THR A 128 12.36 -0.49 9.82
CA THR A 128 12.43 -0.17 11.26
C THR A 128 13.79 0.42 11.62
N TRP A 129 14.88 -0.12 11.06
CA TRP A 129 16.24 0.39 11.29
C TRP A 129 16.38 1.86 10.85
N LEU A 130 15.95 2.20 9.63
CA LEU A 130 16.00 3.56 9.09
C LEU A 130 15.37 4.60 10.03
N VAL A 131 14.13 4.36 10.45
CA VAL A 131 13.43 5.34 11.29
C VAL A 131 13.98 5.35 12.74
N SER A 132 14.49 4.23 13.23
CA SER A 132 15.21 4.19 14.51
C SER A 132 16.51 4.97 14.45
N SER A 133 17.26 4.89 13.35
CA SER A 133 18.51 5.64 13.15
C SER A 133 18.25 7.13 13.01
N LEU A 134 17.22 7.55 12.27
CA LEU A 134 16.80 8.96 12.20
C LEU A 134 16.49 9.53 13.60
N LEU A 135 15.84 8.73 14.45
CA LEU A 135 15.50 9.13 15.82
C LEU A 135 16.74 9.13 16.74
N SER A 136 17.60 8.11 16.69
CA SER A 136 18.79 7.99 17.53
C SER A 136 19.90 9.00 17.20
N GLU A 137 20.02 9.39 15.92
CA GLU A 137 20.95 10.44 15.48
C GLU A 137 20.39 11.86 15.72
N GLY A 138 19.19 11.99 16.30
CA GLY A 138 18.56 13.28 16.58
C GLY A 138 18.17 14.06 15.32
N LEU A 139 18.01 13.39 14.18
CA LEU A 139 17.54 14.01 12.93
C LEU A 139 16.05 14.28 12.97
N VAL A 140 15.29 13.51 13.76
CA VAL A 140 13.88 13.70 14.07
C VAL A 140 13.62 13.52 15.56
N ASP A 141 12.53 14.13 16.04
CA ASP A 141 12.07 14.05 17.43
C ASP A 141 10.97 12.99 17.60
N GLY A 142 10.49 12.46 16.47
CA GLY A 142 9.50 11.39 16.45
C GLY A 142 9.24 10.78 15.08
N VAL A 143 8.66 9.59 15.09
CA VAL A 143 8.32 8.79 13.91
C VAL A 143 6.83 8.53 13.88
N ILE A 144 6.19 8.90 12.78
CA ILE A 144 4.78 8.67 12.50
C ILE A 144 4.66 7.40 11.67
N HIS A 145 4.09 6.36 12.25
CA HIS A 145 3.94 5.07 11.56
C HIS A 145 2.75 4.26 12.11
N VAL A 146 2.47 3.11 11.53
CA VAL A 146 1.30 2.31 11.90
C VAL A 146 1.59 1.42 13.11
N HIS A 147 0.78 1.56 14.15
CA HIS A 147 0.81 0.76 15.38
C HIS A 147 -0.36 -0.21 15.44
N GLN A 148 -0.16 -1.29 16.18
CA GLN A 148 -1.24 -2.18 16.59
C GLN A 148 -2.10 -1.51 17.66
N ARG A 149 -3.41 -1.75 17.59
CA ARG A 149 -4.40 -1.36 18.59
C ARG A 149 -5.06 -2.60 19.17
N HIS A 150 -5.62 -2.46 20.34
CA HIS A 150 -6.55 -3.43 20.89
C HIS A 150 -7.97 -3.02 20.48
N PRO A 151 -8.68 -3.84 19.69
CA PRO A 151 -10.02 -3.52 19.25
C PRO A 151 -10.98 -3.50 20.45
N THR A 152 -11.97 -2.62 20.38
CA THR A 152 -13.06 -2.50 21.37
C THR A 152 -14.40 -2.56 20.64
N ALA A 153 -15.50 -2.68 21.38
CA ALA A 153 -16.84 -2.67 20.77
C ALA A 153 -17.15 -1.36 20.02
N SER A 154 -16.60 -0.23 20.50
CA SER A 154 -16.77 1.09 19.85
C SER A 154 -15.72 1.40 18.79
N ASP A 155 -14.58 0.72 18.79
CA ASP A 155 -13.51 0.90 17.79
C ASP A 155 -12.91 -0.46 17.40
N PRO A 156 -13.38 -1.07 16.30
CA PRO A 156 -12.92 -2.40 15.88
C PRO A 156 -11.57 -2.37 15.16
N ARG A 157 -10.89 -1.22 15.06
CA ARG A 157 -9.63 -1.07 14.34
C ARG A 157 -8.49 -1.81 15.03
N LEU A 158 -7.79 -2.66 14.28
CA LEU A 158 -6.57 -3.36 14.74
C LEU A 158 -5.32 -2.50 14.62
N PHE A 159 -5.34 -1.47 13.79
CA PHE A 159 -4.18 -0.63 13.48
C PHE A 159 -4.60 0.82 13.28
N SER A 160 -3.71 1.74 13.66
CA SER A 160 -3.81 3.18 13.36
C SER A 160 -2.42 3.80 13.24
N TYR A 161 -2.33 4.96 12.59
CA TYR A 161 -1.15 5.81 12.70
C TYR A 161 -0.99 6.35 14.10
N GLN A 162 0.23 6.33 14.61
CA GLN A 162 0.60 6.91 15.90
C GLN A 162 2.01 7.51 15.83
N LEU A 163 2.34 8.35 16.81
CA LEU A 163 3.65 8.96 17.00
C LEU A 163 4.46 8.14 17.99
N SER A 164 5.65 7.69 17.56
CA SER A 164 6.70 7.13 18.42
C SER A 164 7.79 8.16 18.67
N THR A 165 8.16 8.35 19.92
CA THR A 165 9.26 9.24 20.35
C THR A 165 10.44 8.49 20.95
N THR A 166 10.36 7.16 21.03
CA THR A 166 11.43 6.28 21.52
C THR A 166 11.65 5.11 20.56
N ILE A 167 12.88 4.62 20.51
CA ILE A 167 13.28 3.45 19.71
C ILE A 167 12.45 2.21 20.11
N GLN A 168 12.15 2.05 21.40
CA GLN A 168 11.34 0.93 21.89
C GLN A 168 9.91 0.95 21.29
N GLN A 169 9.27 2.13 21.20
CA GLN A 169 7.96 2.29 20.55
C GLN A 169 8.03 1.98 19.05
N VAL A 170 9.10 2.41 18.37
CA VAL A 170 9.34 2.07 16.96
C VAL A 170 9.46 0.56 16.77
N HIS A 171 10.26 -0.11 17.62
CA HIS A 171 10.47 -1.56 17.56
C HIS A 171 9.19 -2.37 17.85
N SER A 172 8.32 -1.91 18.76
CA SER A 172 7.07 -2.62 19.10
C SER A 172 6.10 -2.69 17.92
N SER A 173 6.26 -1.80 16.94
CA SER A 173 5.38 -1.70 15.76
C SER A 173 6.02 -2.20 14.47
N ALA A 174 7.21 -2.83 14.56
CA ALA A 174 7.88 -3.45 13.42
C ALA A 174 7.00 -4.57 12.85
N LYS A 175 6.52 -4.46 11.65
CA LYS A 175 5.84 -5.47 10.81
C LYS A 175 5.05 -4.80 9.66
N SER A 176 4.86 -5.53 8.57
CA SER A 176 3.97 -5.11 7.49
C SER A 176 2.49 -5.27 7.89
N ARG A 177 1.68 -4.25 7.59
CA ARG A 177 0.25 -4.23 7.89
C ARG A 177 -0.55 -4.10 6.60
N TYR A 178 -1.27 -5.17 6.22
CA TYR A 178 -2.18 -5.17 5.06
C TYR A 178 -3.60 -4.85 5.52
N TYR A 179 -3.78 -3.64 6.01
CA TYR A 179 -4.98 -3.20 6.72
C TYR A 179 -5.25 -1.72 6.41
N PRO A 180 -6.51 -1.28 6.36
CA PRO A 180 -6.82 0.13 6.14
C PRO A 180 -6.44 0.97 7.37
N VAL A 181 -5.81 2.10 7.10
CA VAL A 181 -5.45 3.12 8.10
C VAL A 181 -5.67 4.50 7.48
N GLU A 182 -5.81 5.52 8.31
CA GLU A 182 -5.95 6.91 7.90
C GLU A 182 -5.04 7.80 8.74
N MET A 183 -4.74 9.03 8.30
CA MET A 183 -3.72 9.91 8.91
C MET A 183 -4.28 11.18 9.55
N SER A 184 -5.59 11.44 9.46
CA SER A 184 -6.13 12.76 9.85
C SER A 184 -5.82 13.10 11.30
N GLU A 185 -6.02 12.15 12.24
CA GLU A 185 -5.75 12.33 13.67
C GLU A 185 -4.27 12.64 13.94
N VAL A 186 -3.34 11.90 13.31
CA VAL A 186 -1.90 12.08 13.55
C VAL A 186 -1.36 13.34 12.86
N ILE A 187 -1.91 13.75 11.74
CA ILE A 187 -1.57 15.04 11.09
C ILE A 187 -1.99 16.20 11.99
N GLN A 188 -3.17 16.14 12.61
CA GLN A 188 -3.60 17.13 13.58
C GLN A 188 -2.67 17.17 14.79
N LEU A 189 -2.30 16.00 15.34
CA LEU A 189 -1.37 15.89 16.46
C LEU A 189 -0.04 16.61 16.18
N ILE A 190 0.55 16.41 14.99
CA ILE A 190 1.82 17.06 14.67
C ILE A 190 1.70 18.56 14.34
N ARG A 191 0.51 19.08 14.03
CA ARG A 191 0.26 20.53 13.98
C ARG A 191 0.25 21.16 15.39
N GLU A 192 -0.22 20.43 16.37
CA GLU A 192 -0.30 20.92 17.77
C GLU A 192 1.04 20.75 18.51
N ARG A 193 1.79 19.71 18.16
CA ARG A 193 3.04 19.35 18.85
C ARG A 193 4.26 19.80 18.03
N PRO A 194 5.05 20.81 18.50
CA PRO A 194 6.32 21.18 17.88
C PRO A 194 7.30 20.02 17.85
N GLY A 195 8.09 19.92 16.78
CA GLY A 195 9.10 18.88 16.61
C GLY A 195 9.36 18.58 15.13
N ARG A 196 10.36 17.74 14.90
CA ARG A 196 10.77 17.24 13.57
C ARG A 196 10.33 15.78 13.46
N TYR A 197 9.69 15.41 12.38
CA TYR A 197 9.07 14.09 12.25
C TYR A 197 9.52 13.37 10.97
N ALA A 198 9.66 12.04 11.09
CA ALA A 198 9.65 11.15 9.94
C ALA A 198 8.27 10.50 9.82
N ILE A 199 7.75 10.36 8.60
CA ILE A 199 6.49 9.66 8.35
C ILE A 199 6.71 8.44 7.46
N VAL A 200 6.14 7.29 7.85
CA VAL A 200 6.21 6.03 7.10
C VAL A 200 4.85 5.76 6.45
N GLY A 201 4.83 5.48 5.16
CA GLY A 201 3.57 5.18 4.46
C GLY A 201 3.76 4.40 3.17
N ILE A 202 2.65 3.98 2.58
CA ILE A 202 2.63 3.43 1.22
C ILE A 202 2.67 4.58 0.20
N PRO A 203 3.04 4.35 -1.08
CA PRO A 203 3.28 5.41 -2.07
C PRO A 203 2.19 6.48 -2.14
N CYS A 204 0.92 6.09 -2.23
CA CYS A 204 -0.20 7.02 -2.33
C CYS A 204 -0.43 7.85 -1.05
N PHE A 205 -0.09 7.33 0.13
CA PHE A 205 -0.12 8.07 1.40
C PHE A 205 1.02 9.09 1.46
N ILE A 206 2.23 8.69 1.08
CA ILE A 206 3.37 9.62 1.01
C ILE A 206 3.10 10.73 -0.02
N LYS A 207 2.52 10.41 -1.18
CA LYS A 207 2.07 11.41 -2.13
C LYS A 207 1.09 12.40 -1.48
N ALA A 208 0.09 11.91 -0.75
CA ALA A 208 -0.88 12.75 -0.03
C ALA A 208 -0.20 13.66 1.00
N VAL A 209 0.79 13.15 1.74
CA VAL A 209 1.60 13.94 2.70
C VAL A 209 2.38 15.04 1.96
N ARG A 210 3.06 14.72 0.85
CA ARG A 210 3.78 15.73 0.04
C ARG A 210 2.84 16.82 -0.49
N LEU A 211 1.63 16.45 -0.90
CA LEU A 211 0.63 17.41 -1.35
C LEU A 211 0.13 18.31 -0.20
N LEU A 212 -0.07 17.74 1.01
CA LEU A 212 -0.37 18.52 2.21
C LEU A 212 0.76 19.50 2.56
N MET A 213 2.01 19.05 2.57
CA MET A 213 3.19 19.91 2.85
C MET A 213 3.30 21.09 1.89
N ARG A 214 2.80 20.98 0.66
CA ARG A 214 2.79 22.08 -0.31
C ARG A 214 1.76 23.18 0.03
N GLN A 215 0.74 22.86 0.80
CA GLN A 215 -0.33 23.78 1.18
C GLN A 215 -0.25 24.22 2.64
N ASP A 216 0.57 23.57 3.45
CA ASP A 216 0.69 23.79 4.89
C ASP A 216 2.18 23.90 5.25
N GLU A 217 2.66 25.15 5.39
CA GLU A 217 4.05 25.47 5.70
C GLU A 217 4.49 24.82 7.03
N LEU A 218 3.59 24.75 8.02
CA LEU A 218 3.87 24.14 9.31
C LEU A 218 4.14 22.63 9.17
N LEU A 219 3.37 21.94 8.32
CA LEU A 219 3.62 20.52 8.02
C LEU A 219 4.93 20.37 7.22
N ALA A 220 5.21 21.27 6.28
CA ALA A 220 6.47 21.27 5.52
C ALA A 220 7.69 21.48 6.44
N GLU A 221 7.55 22.34 7.45
CA GLU A 221 8.59 22.57 8.45
C GLU A 221 8.79 21.35 9.36
N ARG A 222 7.72 20.70 9.79
CA ARG A 222 7.77 19.62 10.79
C ARG A 222 8.07 18.26 10.22
N ILE A 223 7.61 17.91 9.02
CA ILE A 223 7.88 16.61 8.38
C ILE A 223 9.20 16.70 7.63
N LYS A 224 10.26 16.14 8.21
CA LYS A 224 11.63 16.17 7.66
C LYS A 224 11.90 15.04 6.69
N PHE A 225 11.34 13.85 6.94
CA PHE A 225 11.58 12.68 6.10
C PHE A 225 10.29 11.91 5.82
N CYS A 226 10.10 11.55 4.56
CA CYS A 226 9.07 10.66 4.09
C CYS A 226 9.68 9.31 3.71
N VAL A 227 9.28 8.24 4.39
CA VAL A 227 9.74 6.87 4.17
C VAL A 227 8.63 6.07 3.51
N ALA A 228 8.84 5.60 2.28
CA ALA A 228 7.86 4.77 1.60
C ALA A 228 8.12 3.29 1.79
N LEU A 229 7.03 2.52 1.85
CA LEU A 229 7.05 1.07 1.75
C LEU A 229 6.54 0.67 0.35
N ILE A 230 7.30 -0.17 -0.36
CA ILE A 230 6.85 -0.72 -1.65
C ILE A 230 5.48 -1.37 -1.47
N CYS A 231 4.54 -1.01 -2.34
CA CYS A 231 3.15 -1.41 -2.18
C CYS A 231 2.66 -2.32 -3.29
N GLY A 232 2.16 -3.50 -2.93
CA GLY A 232 1.39 -4.37 -3.83
C GLY A 232 0.02 -3.78 -4.14
N HIS A 233 -0.82 -3.59 -3.14
CA HIS A 233 -2.09 -2.85 -3.15
C HIS A 233 -2.64 -2.73 -1.71
N LEU A 234 -3.50 -1.72 -1.49
CA LEU A 234 -4.21 -1.52 -0.23
C LEU A 234 -5.34 -2.55 -0.10
N LYS A 235 -5.55 -3.05 1.12
CA LYS A 235 -6.59 -4.02 1.49
C LYS A 235 -7.61 -3.40 2.43
N SER A 236 -8.89 -3.84 2.37
CA SER A 236 -9.88 -3.56 3.41
C SER A 236 -9.66 -4.45 4.64
N MET A 237 -10.35 -4.16 5.76
CA MET A 237 -10.33 -4.98 6.99
C MET A 237 -10.69 -6.45 6.71
N ARG A 238 -11.55 -6.68 5.73
CA ARG A 238 -12.04 -8.02 5.37
C ARG A 238 -10.93 -8.98 4.96
N PHE A 239 -9.76 -8.46 4.54
CA PHE A 239 -8.60 -9.29 4.27
C PHE A 239 -8.03 -9.93 5.54
N ALA A 240 -7.97 -9.22 6.65
CA ALA A 240 -7.56 -9.75 7.95
C ALA A 240 -8.59 -10.75 8.50
N GLU A 241 -9.87 -10.40 8.41
CA GLU A 241 -10.97 -11.26 8.87
C GLU A 241 -11.07 -12.55 8.06
N MET A 242 -10.76 -12.52 6.75
CA MET A 242 -10.71 -13.73 5.92
C MET A 242 -9.66 -14.74 6.41
N PHE A 243 -8.49 -14.28 6.88
CA PHE A 243 -7.50 -15.16 7.50
C PHE A 243 -8.01 -15.75 8.81
N ALA A 244 -8.57 -14.89 9.68
CA ALA A 244 -9.08 -15.27 10.97
C ALA A 244 -10.22 -16.32 10.83
N TRP A 245 -11.15 -16.08 9.93
CA TRP A 245 -12.29 -16.98 9.73
C TRP A 245 -11.86 -18.37 9.26
N GLN A 246 -10.81 -18.48 8.46
CA GLN A 246 -10.24 -19.77 8.04
C GLN A 246 -9.54 -20.53 9.17
N SER A 247 -9.26 -19.87 10.30
CA SER A 247 -8.71 -20.50 11.53
C SER A 247 -9.76 -20.74 12.62
N GLY A 248 -11.06 -20.52 12.31
CA GLY A 248 -12.13 -20.70 13.30
C GLY A 248 -12.46 -19.44 14.13
N ILE A 249 -11.82 -18.31 13.84
CA ILE A 249 -12.12 -17.02 14.48
C ILE A 249 -13.12 -16.27 13.61
N ALA A 250 -14.35 -16.14 14.05
CA ALA A 250 -15.42 -15.47 13.32
C ALA A 250 -15.11 -13.98 13.08
N PRO A 251 -15.68 -13.35 12.00
CA PRO A 251 -15.57 -11.92 11.78
C PRO A 251 -16.03 -11.12 13.01
N GLY A 252 -15.28 -10.06 13.34
CA GLY A 252 -15.50 -9.25 14.55
C GLY A 252 -14.76 -9.76 15.80
N ASN A 253 -14.27 -11.01 15.81
CA ASN A 253 -13.60 -11.62 16.96
C ASN A 253 -12.06 -11.62 16.85
N LEU A 254 -11.50 -11.03 15.78
CA LEU A 254 -10.05 -10.92 15.58
C LEU A 254 -9.46 -9.85 16.51
N LEU A 255 -8.47 -10.23 17.33
CA LEU A 255 -7.79 -9.35 18.28
C LEU A 255 -6.41 -8.88 17.80
N ALA A 256 -5.68 -9.74 17.07
CA ALA A 256 -4.37 -9.42 16.56
C ALA A 256 -4.04 -10.23 15.30
N ILE A 257 -3.17 -9.66 14.43
CA ILE A 257 -2.68 -10.36 13.24
C ILE A 257 -1.26 -9.93 12.89
N ASP A 258 -0.38 -10.93 12.63
CA ASP A 258 0.89 -10.76 11.93
C ASP A 258 0.76 -11.35 10.52
N PHE A 259 0.67 -10.49 9.52
CA PHE A 259 0.50 -10.89 8.11
C PHE A 259 1.74 -11.53 7.49
N ARG A 260 2.90 -11.43 8.14
CA ARG A 260 4.21 -11.83 7.61
C ARG A 260 5.03 -12.57 8.66
N LYS A 261 4.43 -13.62 9.25
CA LYS A 261 5.13 -14.54 10.16
C LYS A 261 6.20 -15.30 9.39
N LYS A 262 7.45 -15.16 9.78
CA LYS A 262 8.55 -15.96 9.22
C LYS A 262 8.37 -17.41 9.62
N LEU A 263 8.47 -18.31 8.64
CA LEU A 263 8.42 -19.75 8.87
C LEU A 263 9.83 -20.31 8.77
N PRO A 264 10.24 -21.19 9.69
CA PRO A 264 11.53 -21.87 9.60
C PRO A 264 11.65 -22.61 8.26
N ASP A 265 12.85 -22.63 7.70
CA ASP A 265 13.22 -23.41 6.51
C ASP A 265 12.38 -23.18 5.25
N ALA A 266 11.65 -22.04 5.20
CA ALA A 266 10.86 -21.64 4.05
C ALA A 266 11.53 -20.50 3.28
N ASP A 267 11.36 -20.44 1.96
CA ASP A 267 11.77 -19.27 1.19
C ASP A 267 11.07 -18.00 1.70
N ALA A 268 11.68 -16.81 1.57
CA ALA A 268 11.12 -15.53 2.06
C ALA A 268 9.72 -15.21 1.53
N ASN A 269 9.34 -15.72 0.36
CA ASN A 269 8.01 -15.58 -0.23
C ASN A 269 7.01 -16.67 0.21
N ARG A 270 7.39 -17.57 1.11
CA ARG A 270 6.58 -18.65 1.67
C ARG A 270 6.34 -18.45 3.16
N TYR A 271 5.95 -17.25 3.52
CA TYR A 271 5.66 -16.84 4.90
C TYR A 271 4.31 -17.35 5.40
N GLY A 272 4.14 -17.29 6.72
CA GLY A 272 2.89 -17.57 7.41
C GLY A 272 2.10 -16.31 7.74
N VAL A 273 0.90 -16.54 8.25
CA VAL A 273 0.10 -15.56 8.99
C VAL A 273 -0.12 -16.09 10.39
N GLU A 274 -0.04 -15.21 11.39
CA GLU A 274 -0.42 -15.52 12.78
C GLU A 274 -1.63 -14.68 13.12
N VAL A 275 -2.69 -15.30 13.59
CA VAL A 275 -3.94 -14.65 13.99
C VAL A 275 -4.26 -15.02 15.43
N THR A 276 -4.70 -14.02 16.21
CA THR A 276 -5.17 -14.21 17.59
C THR A 276 -6.57 -13.63 17.70
N GLY A 277 -7.49 -14.39 18.27
CA GLY A 277 -8.87 -13.93 18.43
C GLY A 277 -9.70 -14.86 19.32
N VAL A 278 -10.97 -14.49 19.52
CA VAL A 278 -11.92 -15.25 20.33
C VAL A 278 -12.59 -16.29 19.44
N GLN A 279 -12.54 -17.55 19.86
CA GLN A 279 -13.20 -18.69 19.21
C GLN A 279 -14.67 -18.82 19.63
N GLU A 280 -15.41 -19.75 19.02
CA GLU A 280 -16.84 -19.98 19.32
C GLU A 280 -17.08 -20.41 20.77
N ASP A 281 -16.12 -21.07 21.41
CA ASP A 281 -16.17 -21.48 22.82
C ASP A 281 -15.83 -20.32 23.80
N GLY A 282 -15.58 -19.10 23.29
CA GLY A 282 -15.22 -17.93 24.07
C GLY A 282 -13.74 -17.85 24.47
N GLN A 283 -12.92 -18.84 24.14
CA GLN A 283 -11.49 -18.85 24.47
C GLN A 283 -10.68 -18.02 23.46
N ILE A 284 -9.61 -17.40 23.94
CA ILE A 284 -8.64 -16.73 23.08
C ILE A 284 -7.64 -17.76 22.57
N ALA A 285 -7.52 -17.88 21.25
CA ALA A 285 -6.57 -18.76 20.61
C ALA A 285 -5.68 -18.01 19.62
N THR A 286 -4.45 -18.53 19.41
CA THR A 286 -3.51 -18.05 18.42
C THR A 286 -3.19 -19.18 17.44
N HIS A 287 -3.33 -18.89 16.14
CA HIS A 287 -3.06 -19.84 15.07
C HIS A 287 -1.99 -19.31 14.13
N VAL A 288 -1.04 -20.17 13.74
CA VAL A 288 -0.02 -19.86 12.71
C VAL A 288 -0.28 -20.78 11.52
N MET A 289 -0.46 -20.18 10.34
CA MET A 289 -0.79 -20.93 9.12
C MET A 289 0.10 -20.46 7.96
N PRO A 290 0.61 -21.37 7.10
CA PRO A 290 1.25 -20.96 5.85
C PRO A 290 0.23 -20.23 4.97
N VAL A 291 0.57 -19.02 4.52
CA VAL A 291 -0.37 -18.17 3.73
C VAL A 291 -0.85 -18.87 2.46
N ARG A 292 0.01 -19.65 1.81
CA ARG A 292 -0.34 -20.34 0.55
C ARG A 292 -1.38 -21.45 0.69
N ASP A 293 -1.60 -21.97 1.90
CA ASP A 293 -2.55 -23.03 2.15
C ASP A 293 -3.97 -22.47 2.37
N LEU A 294 -4.08 -21.15 2.47
CA LEU A 294 -5.34 -20.47 2.70
C LEU A 294 -5.97 -19.96 1.39
N TYR A 295 -7.30 -20.01 1.33
CA TYR A 295 -8.06 -19.52 0.20
C TYR A 295 -7.96 -18.00 0.04
N GLY A 296 -7.82 -17.53 -1.20
CA GLY A 296 -7.88 -16.11 -1.53
C GLY A 296 -6.61 -15.30 -1.25
N THR A 297 -5.52 -15.95 -0.90
CA THR A 297 -4.26 -15.30 -0.48
C THR A 297 -3.30 -14.99 -1.63
N ASP A 298 -3.53 -15.53 -2.83
CA ASP A 298 -2.78 -15.14 -4.02
C ASP A 298 -3.00 -13.65 -4.31
N TRP A 299 -1.92 -12.86 -4.23
CA TRP A 299 -1.93 -11.43 -4.50
C TRP A 299 -2.45 -11.09 -5.90
N GLY A 300 -2.30 -12.00 -6.85
CA GLY A 300 -2.79 -11.85 -8.21
C GLY A 300 -4.31 -11.82 -8.32
N LEU A 301 -5.04 -12.48 -7.41
CA LEU A 301 -6.50 -12.44 -7.36
C LEU A 301 -7.04 -11.05 -6.96
N GLY A 302 -6.28 -10.32 -6.14
CA GLY A 302 -6.65 -8.97 -5.74
C GLY A 302 -7.83 -8.89 -4.77
N PHE A 303 -8.16 -9.96 -4.04
CA PHE A 303 -9.26 -9.94 -3.05
C PHE A 303 -9.11 -8.77 -2.09
N PHE A 304 -10.20 -8.11 -1.81
CA PHE A 304 -10.31 -6.96 -0.89
C PHE A 304 -9.44 -5.76 -1.24
N LYS A 305 -9.00 -5.66 -2.50
CA LYS A 305 -8.25 -4.52 -2.99
C LYS A 305 -9.18 -3.31 -3.20
N TYR A 306 -8.71 -2.12 -2.84
CA TYR A 306 -9.39 -0.88 -3.19
C TYR A 306 -9.40 -0.65 -4.71
N LYS A 307 -10.51 -0.15 -5.27
CA LYS A 307 -10.62 0.20 -6.70
C LYS A 307 -9.53 1.19 -7.12
N ALA A 308 -9.20 2.16 -6.27
CA ALA A 308 -8.14 3.14 -6.50
C ALA A 308 -6.79 2.49 -6.87
N CYS A 309 -6.47 1.31 -6.32
CA CYS A 309 -5.23 0.59 -6.63
C CYS A 309 -5.15 0.12 -8.09
N ASP A 310 -6.28 -0.02 -8.78
CA ASP A 310 -6.32 -0.30 -10.22
C ASP A 310 -5.99 0.94 -11.07
N TYR A 311 -5.97 2.13 -10.45
CA TYR A 311 -5.65 3.41 -11.07
C TYR A 311 -4.39 4.05 -10.45
N CYS A 312 -3.56 3.26 -9.77
CA CYS A 312 -2.27 3.71 -9.22
C CYS A 312 -1.15 3.38 -10.20
N ASP A 313 -0.23 4.32 -10.41
CA ASP A 313 0.94 4.20 -11.29
C ASP A 313 2.30 4.20 -10.55
N ASP A 314 2.30 4.37 -9.23
CA ASP A 314 3.50 4.32 -8.39
C ASP A 314 3.61 2.98 -7.63
N VAL A 315 4.73 2.31 -7.76
CA VAL A 315 5.07 1.05 -7.07
C VAL A 315 5.99 1.31 -5.90
N VAL A 316 6.96 2.20 -6.11
CA VAL A 316 8.15 2.35 -5.25
C VAL A 316 8.16 3.63 -4.43
N GLY A 317 7.05 4.38 -4.37
CA GLY A 317 6.98 5.62 -3.60
C GLY A 317 7.93 6.68 -4.11
N GLU A 318 7.77 7.06 -5.38
CA GLU A 318 8.67 7.96 -6.10
C GLU A 318 8.81 9.35 -5.46
N THR A 319 7.86 9.75 -4.61
CA THR A 319 7.86 11.04 -3.88
C THR A 319 8.49 10.98 -2.47
N ALA A 320 8.99 9.82 -2.04
CA ALA A 320 9.62 9.63 -0.73
C ALA A 320 11.13 9.87 -0.76
N ASP A 321 11.69 10.27 0.36
CA ASP A 321 13.15 10.43 0.55
C ASP A 321 13.89 9.10 0.50
N VAL A 322 13.24 8.04 0.96
CA VAL A 322 13.73 6.66 0.89
C VAL A 322 12.56 5.70 0.77
N THR A 323 12.77 4.64 0.02
CA THR A 323 11.80 3.55 -0.14
C THR A 323 12.40 2.22 0.27
N VAL A 324 11.62 1.41 0.98
CA VAL A 324 12.00 0.06 1.41
C VAL A 324 10.94 -0.95 0.95
N GLY A 325 11.39 -2.10 0.50
CA GLY A 325 10.50 -3.22 0.14
C GLY A 325 11.20 -4.56 0.21
N ASP A 326 10.53 -5.63 -0.22
CA ASP A 326 11.14 -6.94 -0.35
C ASP A 326 11.94 -7.03 -1.67
N ALA A 327 13.13 -7.61 -1.62
CA ALA A 327 13.95 -7.89 -2.79
C ALA A 327 13.51 -9.22 -3.45
N TRP A 328 12.47 -9.19 -4.27
CA TRP A 328 11.96 -10.37 -4.98
C TRP A 328 12.84 -10.78 -6.17
N LEU A 329 14.13 -10.95 -5.91
CA LEU A 329 15.12 -11.46 -6.87
C LEU A 329 15.54 -12.88 -6.51
N PRO A 330 15.83 -13.77 -7.49
CA PRO A 330 16.10 -15.18 -7.23
C PRO A 330 17.21 -15.43 -6.22
N GLN A 331 18.25 -14.58 -6.20
CA GLN A 331 19.38 -14.70 -5.28
C GLN A 331 19.02 -14.38 -3.81
N TYR A 332 17.96 -13.57 -3.57
CA TYR A 332 17.58 -13.13 -2.24
C TYR A 332 16.37 -13.88 -1.66
N VAL A 333 15.52 -14.48 -2.51
CA VAL A 333 14.28 -15.14 -2.07
C VAL A 333 14.52 -16.38 -1.22
N LYS A 334 15.64 -17.05 -1.41
CA LYS A 334 15.98 -18.30 -0.69
C LYS A 334 16.26 -18.10 0.81
N ASP A 335 16.62 -16.89 1.22
CA ASP A 335 16.88 -16.57 2.62
C ASP A 335 15.55 -16.32 3.36
N SER A 336 15.15 -17.25 4.22
CA SER A 336 13.89 -17.21 5.00
C SER A 336 13.76 -15.95 5.88
N LYS A 337 14.88 -15.39 6.33
CA LYS A 337 14.88 -14.15 7.12
C LYS A 337 14.52 -12.91 6.31
N GLY A 338 14.53 -13.02 4.97
CA GLY A 338 14.18 -11.94 4.04
C GLY A 338 15.30 -10.94 3.79
N THR A 339 15.21 -10.29 2.64
CA THR A 339 16.13 -9.26 2.15
C THR A 339 15.31 -8.08 1.67
N ASN A 340 15.70 -6.85 2.03
CA ASN A 340 15.07 -5.64 1.54
C ASN A 340 15.73 -5.14 0.25
N VAL A 341 14.95 -4.50 -0.61
CA VAL A 341 15.41 -3.52 -1.58
C VAL A 341 15.23 -2.13 -0.98
N VAL A 342 16.19 -1.24 -1.21
CA VAL A 342 16.19 0.14 -0.72
C VAL A 342 16.46 1.08 -1.89
N VAL A 343 15.63 2.11 -2.07
CA VAL A 343 15.84 3.20 -3.04
C VAL A 343 16.01 4.49 -2.26
N VAL A 344 17.20 5.07 -2.31
CA VAL A 344 17.55 6.29 -1.57
C VAL A 344 17.48 7.48 -2.53
N ARG A 345 16.88 8.59 -2.07
CA ARG A 345 16.79 9.86 -2.80
C ARG A 345 17.35 11.04 -2.02
N HIS A 346 17.48 10.93 -0.70
CA HIS A 346 17.92 12.01 0.18
C HIS A 346 19.38 11.81 0.60
N PRO A 347 20.29 12.81 0.43
CA PRO A 347 21.72 12.69 0.74
C PRO A 347 21.99 12.29 2.18
N VAL A 348 21.30 12.88 3.16
CA VAL A 348 21.50 12.55 4.59
C VAL A 348 21.21 11.07 4.88
N ILE A 349 20.18 10.50 4.25
CA ILE A 349 19.87 9.05 4.41
C ILE A 349 20.93 8.19 3.71
N HIS A 350 21.42 8.64 2.55
CA HIS A 350 22.51 7.96 1.86
C HIS A 350 23.75 7.88 2.74
N ASP A 351 24.18 9.00 3.29
CA ASP A 351 25.36 9.07 4.15
C ASP A 351 25.22 8.22 5.43
N MET A 352 24.01 8.22 6.04
CA MET A 352 23.69 7.37 7.19
C MET A 352 23.84 5.87 6.83
N ILE A 353 23.35 5.45 5.67
CA ILE A 353 23.46 4.05 5.21
C ILE A 353 24.94 3.69 4.95
N GLU A 354 25.71 4.55 4.27
CA GLU A 354 27.13 4.28 3.96
C GLU A 354 27.98 4.18 5.25
N ARG A 355 27.74 5.06 6.23
CA ARG A 355 28.38 4.95 7.55
C ARG A 355 28.04 3.63 8.24
N ALA A 356 26.78 3.23 8.23
CA ALA A 356 26.34 1.98 8.85
C ALA A 356 26.86 0.73 8.13
N MET A 357 27.03 0.77 6.81
CA MET A 357 27.69 -0.29 6.05
C MET A 357 29.16 -0.39 6.43
N SER A 358 29.86 0.73 6.52
CA SER A 358 31.26 0.80 6.93
C SER A 358 31.47 0.29 8.36
N ALA A 359 30.52 0.57 9.26
CA ALA A 359 30.48 0.08 10.64
C ALA A 359 30.01 -1.39 10.77
N ARG A 360 29.70 -2.08 9.66
CA ARG A 360 29.16 -3.45 9.64
C ARG A 360 27.82 -3.62 10.38
N GLN A 361 27.05 -2.57 10.48
CA GLN A 361 25.69 -2.61 11.03
C GLN A 361 24.69 -3.10 9.97
N LEU A 362 25.01 -2.86 8.70
CA LEU A 362 24.23 -3.27 7.54
C LEU A 362 25.06 -4.18 6.61
N LYS A 363 24.39 -5.16 6.01
CA LYS A 363 24.91 -5.92 4.87
C LYS A 363 24.03 -5.61 3.66
N LEU A 364 24.50 -4.70 2.82
CA LEU A 364 23.82 -4.26 1.62
C LEU A 364 24.73 -4.41 0.40
N ASP A 365 24.18 -4.97 -0.65
CA ASP A 365 24.78 -4.98 -1.99
C ASP A 365 24.25 -3.77 -2.76
N ARG A 366 25.10 -3.02 -3.46
CA ARG A 366 24.67 -2.03 -4.44
C ARG A 366 24.09 -2.74 -5.64
N ILE A 367 22.88 -2.38 -6.04
CA ILE A 367 22.18 -2.93 -7.20
C ILE A 367 21.77 -1.81 -8.14
N SER A 368 21.53 -2.13 -9.40
CA SER A 368 21.05 -1.16 -10.40
C SER A 368 19.56 -0.83 -10.23
N ALA A 369 19.13 0.31 -10.77
CA ALA A 369 17.73 0.69 -10.86
C ALA A 369 16.88 -0.35 -11.66
N ASP A 370 17.47 -0.99 -12.66
CA ASP A 370 16.87 -2.10 -13.41
C ASP A 370 16.63 -3.33 -12.52
N GLU A 371 17.57 -3.69 -11.64
CA GLU A 371 17.39 -4.79 -10.67
C GLU A 371 16.28 -4.46 -9.66
N VAL A 372 16.18 -3.21 -9.19
CA VAL A 372 15.04 -2.77 -8.39
C VAL A 372 13.73 -2.96 -9.15
N SER A 373 13.66 -2.50 -10.39
CA SER A 373 12.50 -2.67 -11.27
C SER A 373 12.18 -4.16 -11.49
N GLN A 374 13.18 -4.98 -11.71
CA GLN A 374 13.02 -6.42 -11.89
C GLN A 374 12.50 -7.10 -10.61
N SER A 375 12.94 -6.68 -9.44
CA SER A 375 12.45 -7.22 -8.16
C SER A 375 10.95 -6.95 -7.96
N GLN A 376 10.41 -5.89 -8.55
CA GLN A 376 9.02 -5.46 -8.47
C GLN A 376 8.25 -5.64 -9.80
N LYS A 377 8.73 -6.48 -10.68
CA LYS A 377 8.23 -6.64 -12.06
C LYS A 377 6.73 -6.82 -12.19
N SER A 378 6.12 -7.65 -11.34
CA SER A 378 4.68 -7.90 -11.40
C SER A 378 3.86 -6.66 -10.98
N GLY A 379 4.37 -5.88 -10.02
CA GLY A 379 3.81 -4.60 -9.60
C GLY A 379 3.84 -3.58 -10.74
N PHE A 380 4.97 -3.41 -11.40
CA PHE A 380 5.11 -2.51 -12.54
C PHE A 380 4.21 -2.93 -13.72
N GLN A 381 4.19 -4.23 -14.08
CA GLN A 381 3.31 -4.72 -15.13
C GLN A 381 1.83 -4.42 -14.85
N HIS A 382 1.40 -4.50 -13.59
CA HIS A 382 0.02 -4.15 -13.22
C HIS A 382 -0.23 -2.65 -13.29
N ARG A 383 0.72 -1.82 -12.81
CA ARG A 383 0.55 -0.36 -12.67
C ARG A 383 1.00 0.47 -13.88
N ARG A 384 1.69 -0.12 -14.84
CA ARG A 384 2.06 0.54 -16.10
C ARG A 384 1.28 -0.06 -17.25
N GLU A 385 1.62 -1.26 -17.71
CA GLU A 385 0.99 -1.88 -18.87
C GLU A 385 -0.51 -2.22 -18.60
N GLY A 386 -0.80 -2.79 -17.43
CA GLY A 386 -2.18 -3.12 -17.05
C GLY A 386 -3.04 -1.88 -16.84
N LEU A 387 -2.48 -0.84 -16.23
CA LEU A 387 -3.16 0.44 -16.03
C LEU A 387 -3.50 1.11 -17.36
N ALA A 388 -2.57 1.15 -18.32
CA ALA A 388 -2.82 1.73 -19.65
C ALA A 388 -4.07 1.13 -20.32
N TYR A 389 -4.27 -0.19 -20.19
CA TYR A 389 -5.46 -0.85 -20.71
C TYR A 389 -6.74 -0.51 -19.92
N ARG A 390 -6.67 -0.45 -18.59
CA ARG A 390 -7.84 -0.09 -17.75
C ARG A 390 -8.25 1.36 -17.96
N LEU A 391 -7.31 2.28 -18.14
CA LEU A 391 -7.60 3.68 -18.49
C LEU A 391 -8.33 3.76 -19.84
N TYR A 392 -7.85 3.03 -20.86
CA TYR A 392 -8.53 2.96 -22.15
C TYR A 392 -9.98 2.49 -22.05
N LEU A 393 -10.23 1.42 -21.28
CA LEU A 393 -11.59 0.91 -21.08
C LEU A 393 -12.49 1.90 -20.37
N THR A 394 -11.96 2.60 -19.34
CA THR A 394 -12.72 3.61 -18.59
C THR A 394 -13.08 4.81 -19.46
N ASP A 395 -12.14 5.25 -20.32
CA ASP A 395 -12.38 6.32 -21.30
C ASP A 395 -13.41 5.92 -22.35
N LEU A 396 -13.35 4.66 -22.82
CA LEU A 396 -14.32 4.12 -23.77
C LEU A 396 -15.76 4.09 -23.20
N GLU A 397 -15.89 3.84 -21.89
CA GLU A 397 -17.15 3.88 -21.17
C GLU A 397 -17.62 5.30 -20.84
N GLY A 398 -16.85 6.35 -21.17
CA GLY A 398 -17.16 7.75 -20.84
C GLY A 398 -17.17 8.04 -19.32
N LYS A 399 -16.56 7.17 -18.51
CA LYS A 399 -16.54 7.32 -17.04
C LYS A 399 -15.45 8.25 -16.59
N TRP A 400 -15.71 9.00 -15.50
CA TRP A 400 -14.68 9.77 -14.84
C TRP A 400 -13.59 8.85 -14.26
N ARG A 401 -12.34 9.28 -14.30
CA ARG A 401 -11.19 8.63 -13.69
C ARG A 401 -10.12 9.62 -13.26
N PRO A 402 -9.21 9.23 -12.32
CA PRO A 402 -8.04 10.03 -11.98
C PRO A 402 -7.12 10.25 -13.18
N GLN A 403 -6.51 11.43 -13.24
CA GLN A 403 -5.44 11.70 -14.21
C GLN A 403 -4.16 10.96 -13.77
N LYS A 404 -3.44 10.35 -14.72
CA LYS A 404 -2.24 9.57 -14.47
C LYS A 404 -1.17 9.84 -15.53
N ARG A 405 0.11 9.62 -15.17
CA ARG A 405 1.26 9.70 -16.12
C ARG A 405 1.15 8.65 -17.22
N VAL A 406 0.64 7.49 -16.88
CA VAL A 406 0.39 6.39 -17.83
C VAL A 406 -0.71 6.79 -18.81
N GLN A 407 -0.43 6.70 -20.10
CA GLN A 407 -1.39 7.00 -21.15
C GLN A 407 -2.27 5.79 -21.48
N PRO A 408 -3.55 5.99 -21.83
CA PRO A 408 -4.48 4.94 -22.25
C PRO A 408 -3.95 4.23 -23.52
N LYS A 409 -4.01 2.89 -23.53
CA LYS A 409 -3.61 2.06 -24.68
C LYS A 409 -4.53 0.86 -24.85
N ALA A 410 -5.05 0.63 -26.07
CA ALA A 410 -5.96 -0.49 -26.40
C ALA A 410 -5.23 -1.81 -26.68
N ASN A 411 -4.22 -1.78 -27.58
CA ASN A 411 -3.73 -2.97 -28.31
C ASN A 411 -2.30 -3.41 -27.93
N HIS A 412 -1.77 -2.91 -26.80
CA HIS A 412 -0.40 -3.26 -26.36
C HIS A 412 -0.33 -4.57 -25.57
N LEU A 413 -1.45 -5.07 -25.06
CA LEU A 413 -1.53 -6.33 -24.32
C LEU A 413 -2.11 -7.45 -25.18
N LYS A 414 -1.57 -8.66 -25.03
CA LYS A 414 -2.17 -9.87 -25.59
C LYS A 414 -3.54 -10.13 -24.95
N ARG A 415 -4.49 -10.73 -25.70
CA ARG A 415 -5.88 -10.97 -25.25
C ARG A 415 -6.00 -11.62 -23.87
N ASN A 416 -5.17 -12.62 -23.56
CA ASN A 416 -5.16 -13.25 -22.24
C ASN A 416 -4.68 -12.33 -21.10
N LEU A 417 -3.82 -11.33 -21.41
CA LEU A 417 -3.40 -10.31 -20.43
C LEU A 417 -4.48 -9.24 -20.25
N GLN A 418 -5.22 -8.89 -21.30
CA GLN A 418 -6.38 -8.00 -21.22
C GLN A 418 -7.46 -8.65 -20.33
N GLU A 419 -7.83 -9.91 -20.60
CA GLU A 419 -8.79 -10.67 -19.80
C GLU A 419 -8.35 -10.77 -18.32
N ARG A 420 -7.05 -10.96 -18.07
CA ARG A 420 -6.52 -10.95 -16.70
C ARG A 420 -6.75 -9.63 -15.97
N GLN A 421 -6.66 -8.47 -16.66
CA GLN A 421 -6.94 -7.18 -16.04
C GLN A 421 -8.43 -7.07 -15.64
N LEU A 422 -9.34 -7.50 -16.51
CA LEU A 422 -10.77 -7.50 -16.24
C LEU A 422 -11.13 -8.41 -15.06
N LEU A 423 -10.58 -9.63 -15.04
CA LEU A 423 -10.82 -10.57 -13.94
C LEU A 423 -10.28 -10.06 -12.59
N ARG A 424 -9.13 -9.38 -12.58
CA ARG A 424 -8.60 -8.76 -11.35
C ARG A 424 -9.50 -7.66 -10.81
N VAL A 425 -10.08 -6.84 -11.67
CA VAL A 425 -11.05 -5.82 -11.27
C VAL A 425 -12.33 -6.48 -10.73
N ALA A 426 -12.86 -7.47 -11.43
CA ALA A 426 -14.06 -8.19 -11.02
C ALA A 426 -13.86 -8.93 -9.68
N LEU A 427 -12.75 -9.66 -9.52
CA LEU A 427 -12.42 -10.38 -8.29
C LEU A 427 -12.26 -9.44 -7.09
N ALA A 428 -11.62 -8.27 -7.29
CA ALA A 428 -11.47 -7.28 -6.24
C ALA A 428 -12.82 -6.71 -5.78
N ALA A 429 -13.71 -6.37 -6.71
CA ALA A 429 -15.04 -5.84 -6.40
C ALA A 429 -15.90 -6.92 -5.75
N GLU A 430 -16.01 -8.09 -6.38
CA GLU A 430 -16.87 -9.18 -5.93
C GLU A 430 -16.46 -9.74 -4.57
N SER A 431 -15.14 -9.74 -4.23
CA SER A 431 -14.68 -10.24 -2.95
C SER A 431 -15.24 -9.46 -1.74
N HIS A 432 -15.50 -8.15 -1.88
CA HIS A 432 -16.12 -7.36 -0.82
C HIS A 432 -17.59 -7.74 -0.62
N ILE A 433 -18.34 -7.85 -1.72
CA ILE A 433 -19.77 -8.18 -1.71
C ILE A 433 -19.98 -9.61 -1.19
N ALA A 434 -19.27 -10.57 -1.79
CA ALA A 434 -19.37 -11.97 -1.40
C ALA A 434 -18.98 -12.23 0.06
N PHE A 435 -17.98 -11.49 0.58
CA PHE A 435 -17.59 -11.63 1.98
C PHE A 435 -18.65 -11.05 2.93
N LYS A 436 -19.23 -9.90 2.60
CA LYS A 436 -20.31 -9.31 3.38
C LYS A 436 -21.50 -10.28 3.46
N ASP A 437 -21.96 -10.80 2.31
CA ASP A 437 -23.07 -11.75 2.25
C ASP A 437 -22.77 -13.04 3.05
N ALA A 438 -21.51 -13.50 3.02
CA ALA A 438 -21.09 -14.67 3.79
C ALA A 438 -21.09 -14.39 5.31
N VAL A 439 -20.68 -13.17 5.73
CA VAL A 439 -20.72 -12.73 7.14
C VAL A 439 -22.17 -12.65 7.61
N ASP A 440 -23.05 -12.02 6.84
CA ASP A 440 -24.48 -11.90 7.15
C ASP A 440 -25.15 -13.29 7.29
N ALA A 441 -24.69 -14.28 6.53
CA ALA A 441 -25.17 -15.66 6.60
C ALA A 441 -24.41 -16.56 7.63
N GLY A 442 -23.33 -16.08 8.25
CA GLY A 442 -22.50 -16.85 9.17
C GLY A 442 -21.75 -18.03 8.51
N LYS A 443 -21.52 -18.01 7.18
CA LYS A 443 -21.00 -19.17 6.43
C LYS A 443 -19.87 -18.80 5.46
N PHE A 444 -18.60 -19.05 5.84
CA PHE A 444 -17.45 -18.82 4.97
C PHE A 444 -17.51 -19.58 3.63
N SER A 445 -18.19 -20.72 3.60
CA SER A 445 -18.34 -21.53 2.37
C SER A 445 -19.06 -20.75 1.25
N LEU A 446 -19.98 -19.85 1.57
CA LEU A 446 -20.68 -19.01 0.59
C LEU A 446 -19.72 -18.05 -0.11
N PHE A 447 -18.76 -17.47 0.63
CA PHE A 447 -17.71 -16.64 0.05
C PHE A 447 -16.90 -17.40 -1.01
N LYS A 448 -16.44 -18.62 -0.67
CA LYS A 448 -15.72 -19.48 -1.61
C LYS A 448 -16.58 -19.81 -2.84
N GLN A 449 -17.79 -20.29 -2.60
CA GLN A 449 -18.70 -20.72 -3.67
C GLN A 449 -18.97 -19.61 -4.68
N ARG A 450 -19.18 -18.39 -4.21
CA ARG A 450 -19.49 -17.24 -5.08
C ARG A 450 -18.28 -16.78 -5.91
N LEU A 451 -17.06 -16.86 -5.37
CA LEU A 451 -15.86 -16.44 -6.08
C LEU A 451 -15.24 -17.51 -6.95
N GLU A 452 -15.55 -18.79 -6.70
CA GLU A 452 -14.91 -19.93 -7.36
C GLU A 452 -14.95 -19.84 -8.90
N PRO A 453 -16.05 -19.47 -9.57
CA PRO A 453 -16.08 -19.36 -11.03
C PRO A 453 -15.08 -18.34 -11.59
N LEU A 454 -14.92 -17.20 -10.93
CA LEU A 454 -13.97 -16.17 -11.32
C LEU A 454 -12.51 -16.59 -11.03
N VAL A 455 -12.28 -17.26 -9.89
CA VAL A 455 -10.98 -17.79 -9.49
C VAL A 455 -10.50 -18.84 -10.48
N GLN A 456 -11.35 -19.81 -10.84
CA GLN A 456 -11.02 -20.86 -11.81
C GLN A 456 -10.70 -20.26 -13.19
N ARG A 457 -11.49 -19.30 -13.66
CA ARG A 457 -11.24 -18.59 -14.92
C ARG A 457 -9.90 -17.85 -14.89
N TYR A 458 -9.57 -17.18 -13.78
CA TYR A 458 -8.30 -16.52 -13.59
C TYR A 458 -7.12 -17.51 -13.59
N GLN A 459 -7.23 -18.61 -12.86
CA GLN A 459 -6.20 -19.66 -12.81
C GLN A 459 -5.97 -20.33 -14.15
N LYS A 460 -7.04 -20.53 -14.96
CA LYS A 460 -6.93 -21.10 -16.31
C LYS A 460 -6.02 -20.26 -17.20
N LEU A 461 -6.10 -18.92 -17.14
CA LEU A 461 -5.21 -18.03 -17.89
C LEU A 461 -3.73 -18.21 -17.54
N TYR A 462 -3.41 -18.53 -16.29
CA TYR A 462 -2.03 -18.83 -15.88
C TYR A 462 -1.56 -20.21 -16.34
N LYS A 463 -2.38 -21.23 -16.22
CA LYS A 463 -2.07 -22.59 -16.69
C LYS A 463 -1.78 -22.61 -18.18
N GLU A 464 -2.61 -21.97 -18.99
CA GLU A 464 -2.40 -21.84 -20.46
C GLU A 464 -1.10 -21.08 -20.79
N ALA A 465 -0.77 -20.05 -20.04
CA ALA A 465 0.48 -19.30 -20.25
C ALA A 465 1.73 -20.13 -19.91
N LEU A 466 1.67 -20.95 -18.87
CA LEU A 466 2.75 -21.88 -18.49
C LEU A 466 2.92 -23.00 -19.53
N TRP A 467 1.84 -23.59 -19.99
CA TRP A 467 1.83 -24.60 -21.04
C TRP A 467 2.46 -24.08 -22.35
N ARG A 468 2.06 -22.90 -22.81
CA ARG A 468 2.64 -22.26 -24.00
C ARG A 468 4.14 -21.98 -23.85
N ARG A 469 4.60 -21.60 -22.63
CA ARG A 469 6.03 -21.41 -22.35
C ARG A 469 6.80 -22.74 -22.37
N ALA A 470 6.25 -23.80 -21.80
CA ALA A 470 6.85 -25.14 -21.78
C ALA A 470 6.94 -25.69 -23.19
N THR A 471 5.88 -25.64 -23.99
CA THR A 471 5.87 -26.09 -25.39
C THR A 471 6.82 -25.29 -26.28
N TRP A 472 6.94 -23.97 -26.05
CA TRP A 472 7.91 -23.15 -26.80
C TRP A 472 9.36 -23.52 -26.44
N ARG A 473 9.67 -23.77 -25.15
CA ARG A 473 10.99 -24.23 -24.70
C ARG A 473 11.35 -25.58 -25.33
N ILE A 474 10.42 -26.52 -25.34
CA ILE A 474 10.59 -27.85 -25.96
C ILE A 474 10.85 -27.69 -27.48
N LYS A 475 10.02 -26.90 -28.17
CA LYS A 475 10.22 -26.63 -29.62
C LYS A 475 11.57 -25.98 -29.90
N ARG A 476 12.05 -25.08 -29.06
CA ARG A 476 13.36 -24.43 -29.21
C ARG A 476 14.52 -25.41 -29.00
N LEU A 477 14.38 -26.30 -27.96
CA LEU A 477 15.38 -27.36 -27.73
C LEU A 477 15.42 -28.36 -28.87
N LEU A 478 14.28 -28.79 -29.38
CA LEU A 478 14.20 -29.70 -30.55
C LEU A 478 14.79 -29.07 -31.81
N LYS A 479 14.52 -27.78 -32.04
CA LYS A 479 15.10 -27.04 -33.16
C LYS A 479 16.64 -26.91 -33.04
N GLY A 480 17.14 -26.71 -31.81
CA GLY A 480 18.58 -26.66 -31.54
C GLY A 480 19.29 -28.02 -31.70
N LEU A 481 18.59 -29.12 -31.38
CA LEU A 481 19.06 -30.50 -31.61
C LEU A 481 19.09 -30.85 -33.11
N LEU A 482 18.03 -30.50 -33.86
CA LEU A 482 17.95 -30.74 -35.31
C LEU A 482 19.05 -29.97 -36.09
N LEU A 483 19.39 -28.75 -35.63
CA LEU A 483 20.49 -27.96 -36.24
C LEU A 483 21.88 -28.54 -35.90
N LYS A 484 22.01 -29.35 -34.84
CA LYS A 484 23.27 -30.03 -34.50
C LYS A 484 23.45 -31.41 -35.16
N ILE A 485 22.36 -32.00 -35.61
CA ILE A 485 22.37 -33.32 -36.28
C ILE A 485 22.44 -33.16 -37.81
N GLY A 486 22.13 -31.98 -38.35
CA GLY A 486 22.20 -31.66 -39.79
C GLY A 486 23.47 -30.92 -40.22
N ALA A 487 24.49 -30.81 -39.35
CA ALA A 487 25.84 -30.36 -39.63
C ALA A 487 26.79 -31.52 -39.35
#